data_a5d374ba46a9318186a7c3d65a23a680
#
_entry.id   a5d374ba46a9318186a7c3d65a23a680
#
_cell.length_a   1.000
_cell.length_b   1.000
_cell.length_c   1.000
_cell.angle_alpha   90.00
_cell.angle_beta   90.00
_cell.angle_gamma   90.00
#
_symmetry.space_group_name_H-M   'P 1'
#
loop_
_entity.id
_entity.type
_entity.pdbx_description
1 polymer ?
#
loop_
_entity_poly.entity_id
_entity_poly.type
_entity_poly.pdbx_seq_one_letter_code
_entity_poly.pdbx_strand_id
1 'polypeptide(L)' 'MLEYTKTILQKVSFSKELFSRELRKSFKWLQKDELVMLYAWCLLTFNESYQDIIREV' A
#
# COMPACT_ATOMS: atom_id res chain seq x y z
N MET A 1 -12.56 1.66 4.98
CA MET A 1 -11.13 1.85 5.31
C MET A 1 -10.20 1.73 4.10
N LEU A 2 -10.59 0.99 3.08
CA LEU A 2 -9.75 0.82 1.89
C LEU A 2 -9.48 2.15 1.17
N GLU A 3 -10.50 2.96 0.96
CA GLU A 3 -10.33 4.23 0.27
C GLU A 3 -9.45 5.19 1.07
N TYR A 4 -9.61 5.17 2.37
CA TYR A 4 -8.78 5.99 3.25
C TYR A 4 -7.32 5.57 3.15
N THR A 5 -7.06 4.27 3.15
CA THR A 5 -5.71 3.74 3.02
C THR A 5 -5.07 4.13 1.69
N LYS A 6 -5.84 4.04 0.61
CA LYS A 6 -5.35 4.45 -0.70
C LYS A 6 -4.93 5.92 -0.71
N THR A 7 -5.73 6.76 -0.09
CA THR A 7 -5.43 8.19 -0.01
C THR A 7 -4.13 8.44 0.74
N ILE A 8 -3.93 7.75 1.86
CA ILE A 8 -2.70 7.90 2.64
C ILE A 8 -1.49 7.44 1.84
N LEU A 9 -1.60 6.29 1.17
CA LEU A 9 -0.49 5.76 0.38
C LEU A 9 -0.10 6.71 -0.74
N GLN A 10 -1.07 7.35 -1.38
CA GLN A 10 -0.78 8.34 -2.41
C GLN A 10 -0.04 9.55 -1.84
N LYS A 11 -0.40 9.97 -0.65
CA LYS A 11 0.23 11.12 -0.01
C LYS A 11 1.68 10.85 0.39
N VAL A 12 1.99 9.61 0.77
CA VAL A 12 3.34 9.25 1.20
C VAL A 12 4.15 8.59 0.10
N SER A 13 3.64 8.59 -1.13
CA SER A 13 4.32 7.92 -2.24
C SER A 13 5.63 8.59 -2.64
N PHE A 14 5.90 9.79 -2.15
CA PHE A 14 7.16 10.48 -2.39
C PHE A 14 8.32 9.88 -1.60
N SER A 15 8.04 9.03 -0.61
CA SER A 15 9.05 8.42 0.23
C SER A 15 8.76 6.93 0.37
N LYS A 16 9.69 6.10 -0.09
CA LYS A 16 9.55 4.66 0.00
C LYS A 16 9.45 4.19 1.45
N GLU A 17 10.20 4.83 2.33
CA GLU A 17 10.16 4.48 3.75
C GLU A 17 8.80 4.72 4.37
N LEU A 18 8.23 5.88 4.12
CA LEU A 18 6.91 6.20 4.63
C LEU A 18 5.84 5.32 3.99
N PHE A 19 5.98 5.07 2.69
CA PHE A 19 5.04 4.20 1.98
C PHE A 19 5.04 2.80 2.58
N SER A 20 6.21 2.23 2.81
CA SER A 20 6.34 0.90 3.40
C SER A 20 5.74 0.84 4.79
N ARG A 21 5.98 1.86 5.58
CA ARG A 21 5.44 1.94 6.95
C ARG A 21 3.92 1.96 6.94
N GLU A 22 3.33 2.81 6.12
CA GLU A 22 1.88 2.92 6.06
C GLU A 22 1.23 1.68 5.48
N LEU A 23 1.88 1.05 4.51
CA LEU A 23 1.37 -0.19 3.93
C LEU A 23 1.33 -1.30 4.97
N ARG A 24 2.41 -1.46 5.74
CA ARG A 24 2.44 -2.47 6.81
C ARG A 24 1.40 -2.20 7.87
N LYS A 25 1.21 -0.94 8.19
CA LYS A 25 0.24 -0.54 9.21
C LYS A 25 -1.17 -0.90 8.79
N SER A 26 -1.49 -0.73 7.50
CA SER A 26 -2.81 -1.05 7.01
C SER A 26 -3.14 -2.53 7.09
N PHE A 27 -2.14 -3.39 7.09
CA PHE A 27 -2.35 -4.83 7.20
C PHE A 27 -2.96 -5.23 8.54
N LYS A 28 -2.90 -4.36 9.53
CA LYS A 28 -3.43 -4.66 10.86
C LYS A 28 -4.93 -4.42 10.98
N TRP A 29 -5.49 -3.59 10.11
CA TRP A 29 -6.88 -3.17 10.25
C TRP A 29 -7.73 -3.42 9.02
N LEU A 30 -7.13 -3.81 7.90
CA LEU A 30 -7.90 -4.17 6.71
C LEU A 30 -8.22 -5.66 6.73
N GLN A 31 -9.41 -6.01 6.23
CA GLN A 31 -9.79 -7.40 6.10
C GLN A 31 -9.05 -8.03 4.91
N LYS A 32 -9.06 -9.37 4.87
CA LYS A 32 -8.29 -10.10 3.88
C LYS A 32 -8.64 -9.71 2.45
N ASP A 33 -9.92 -9.60 2.14
CA ASP A 33 -10.37 -9.23 0.80
C ASP A 33 -9.96 -7.79 0.47
N GLU A 34 -10.00 -6.90 1.45
CA GLU A 34 -9.53 -5.54 1.25
C GLU A 34 -8.03 -5.48 0.99
N LEU A 35 -7.28 -6.34 1.67
CA LEU A 35 -5.83 -6.41 1.47
C LEU A 35 -5.49 -6.87 0.05
N VAL A 36 -6.22 -7.84 -0.47
CA VAL A 36 -6.02 -8.30 -1.85
C VAL A 36 -6.29 -7.18 -2.84
N MET A 37 -7.37 -6.45 -2.63
CA MET A 37 -7.70 -5.32 -3.48
C MET A 37 -6.65 -4.21 -3.40
N LEU A 38 -6.17 -3.91 -2.21
CA LEU A 38 -5.15 -2.91 -2.00
C LEU A 38 -3.84 -3.33 -2.68
N TYR A 39 -3.47 -4.58 -2.55
CA TYR A 39 -2.26 -5.10 -3.17
C TYR A 39 -2.31 -4.95 -4.70
N ALA A 40 -3.41 -5.37 -5.31
CA ALA A 40 -3.59 -5.25 -6.74
C ALA A 40 -3.56 -3.78 -7.19
N TRP A 41 -4.22 -2.91 -6.43
CA TRP A 41 -4.24 -1.49 -6.72
C TRP A 41 -2.83 -0.90 -6.67
N CYS A 42 -2.04 -1.28 -5.67
CA CYS A 42 -0.67 -0.80 -5.55
C CYS A 42 0.19 -1.22 -6.74
N LEU A 43 0.04 -2.46 -7.18
CA LEU A 43 0.81 -2.96 -8.32
C LEU A 43 0.47 -2.22 -9.61
N LEU A 44 -0.79 -1.81 -9.75
CA LEU A 44 -1.24 -1.10 -10.94
C LEU A 44 -0.93 0.40 -10.89
N THR A 45 -0.92 0.97 -9.69
CA THR A 45 -0.78 2.41 -9.52
C THR A 45 0.68 2.86 -9.41
N PHE A 46 1.50 2.09 -8.73
CA PHE A 46 2.89 2.44 -8.49
C PHE A 46 3.80 1.66 -9.42
N ASN A 47 4.96 2.27 -9.75
CA ASN A 47 5.90 1.69 -10.71
C ASN A 47 6.75 0.59 -10.07
N GLU A 48 7.67 0.07 -10.87
CA GLU A 48 8.51 -1.05 -10.45
C GLU A 48 9.34 -0.77 -9.20
N SER A 49 9.71 0.47 -8.98
CA SER A 49 10.53 0.81 -7.81
C SER A 49 9.80 0.56 -6.49
N TYR A 50 8.48 0.52 -6.52
CA TYR A 50 7.68 0.25 -5.32
C TYR A 50 7.25 -1.20 -5.22
N GLN A 51 7.38 -1.98 -6.28
CA GLN A 51 6.95 -3.38 -6.26
C GLN A 51 7.76 -4.20 -5.28
N ASP A 52 9.03 -3.91 -5.12
CA ASP A 52 9.86 -4.61 -4.15
C ASP A 52 9.31 -4.44 -2.74
N ILE A 53 8.92 -3.21 -2.41
CA ILE A 53 8.35 -2.92 -1.09
C ILE A 53 7.03 -3.66 -0.91
N ILE A 54 6.19 -3.64 -1.93
CA ILE A 54 4.88 -4.27 -1.88
C ILE A 54 5.02 -5.78 -1.67
N ARG A 55 5.99 -6.40 -2.34
CA ARG A 55 6.21 -7.84 -2.22
C ARG A 55 6.74 -8.24 -0.86
N GLU A 56 7.58 -7.41 -0.26
CA GLU A 56 8.15 -7.72 1.05
C GLU A 56 7.13 -7.59 2.17
N VAL A 57 6.12 -6.78 1.97
CA VAL A 57 5.07 -6.58 2.95
C VAL A 57 3.94 -7.57 2.74
#